data_1f0e2d00e4c1dd4877113c148195f7ed
#
_entry.id   1f0e2d00e4c1dd4877113c148195f7ed
#
_cell.length_a   1.000
_cell.length_b   1.000
_cell.length_c   1.000
_cell.angle_alpha   90.00
_cell.angle_beta   90.00
_cell.angle_gamma   90.00
#
_symmetry.space_group_name_H-M   'P 1'
#
loop_
_entity.id
_entity.type
_entity.pdbx_description
1 polymer ?
#
loop_
_entity_poly.entity_id
_entity_poly.type
_entity_poly.pdbx_seq_one_letter_code
_entity_poly.pdbx_strand_id
1 'polypeptide(L)'
;RLWQVSWARRCVEETVLGMCTFIAISKKIEAAIGLGIAVIVVIGITVPLNNLIYTYVLKEGALSWLGYPEVSLEFVGLISYIGIIAAVVQILEMFLDKYVPVLYNALGVFLPLITVNCAILGASLFMVEKSLAFGESVVYGLGAGIGWALAIAMLAGIREKLKYSDIPEGLQGLGITFITVGLMSFGFMSFGGISL
;
A
#
# COMPACT_ATOMS: atom_id res chain seq x y z
N ARG A 1 -18.60 -12.53 8.25
CA ARG A 1 -19.03 -11.15 8.64
C ARG A 1 -17.89 -10.13 8.73
N LEU A 2 -16.65 -10.54 8.90
CA LEU A 2 -15.46 -9.65 8.96
C LEU A 2 -14.94 -9.21 7.56
N TRP A 3 -15.38 -9.85 6.49
CA TRP A 3 -14.86 -9.67 5.14
C TRP A 3 -15.29 -8.36 4.47
N GLN A 4 -16.53 -7.94 4.62
CA GLN A 4 -17.10 -6.81 3.89
C GLN A 4 -16.80 -5.44 4.53
N VAL A 5 -16.82 -5.35 5.86
CA VAL A 5 -16.51 -4.11 6.60
C VAL A 5 -15.01 -3.74 6.49
N SER A 6 -14.15 -4.74 6.36
CA SER A 6 -12.71 -4.58 6.26
C SER A 6 -12.28 -3.94 4.93
N TRP A 7 -13.05 -4.10 3.86
CA TRP A 7 -12.68 -3.67 2.51
C TRP A 7 -12.80 -2.16 2.31
N ALA A 8 -13.93 -1.59 2.68
CA ALA A 8 -14.18 -0.16 2.52
C ALA A 8 -13.36 0.68 3.50
N ARG A 9 -13.18 0.22 4.74
CA ARG A 9 -12.32 0.89 5.72
C ARG A 9 -10.86 0.92 5.24
N ARG A 10 -10.38 -0.13 4.59
CA ARG A 10 -9.04 -0.19 4.00
C ARG A 10 -8.86 0.80 2.87
N CYS A 11 -9.84 0.97 1.99
CA CYS A 11 -9.76 1.98 0.93
C CYS A 11 -9.63 3.41 1.50
N VAL A 12 -10.23 3.71 2.66
CA VAL A 12 -10.10 5.02 3.32
C VAL A 12 -8.71 5.21 3.91
N GLU A 13 -8.25 4.23 4.68
CA GLU A 13 -6.93 4.27 5.31
C GLU A 13 -5.83 4.34 4.24
N GLU A 14 -5.99 3.64 3.13
CA GLU A 14 -5.02 3.56 2.05
C GLU A 14 -5.05 4.75 1.09
N THR A 15 -6.18 5.45 0.91
CA THR A 15 -6.23 6.69 0.12
C THR A 15 -5.46 7.82 0.78
N VAL A 16 -5.43 7.86 2.11
CA VAL A 16 -4.60 8.81 2.87
C VAL A 16 -3.16 8.32 2.98
N LEU A 17 -2.97 7.01 3.23
CA LEU A 17 -1.68 6.35 3.20
C LEU A 17 -1.24 6.12 1.75
N GLY A 18 -0.09 6.66 1.37
CA GLY A 18 0.43 6.56 -0.01
C GLY A 18 0.02 7.71 -0.92
N MET A 19 -0.44 8.83 -0.36
CA MET A 19 -0.83 10.01 -1.13
C MET A 19 0.31 10.55 -2.02
N CYS A 20 1.57 10.40 -1.64
CA CYS A 20 2.71 10.78 -2.45
C CYS A 20 2.73 10.03 -3.80
N THR A 21 2.52 8.72 -3.80
CA THR A 21 2.43 7.90 -5.01
C THR A 21 1.15 8.19 -5.81
N PHE A 22 0.03 8.44 -5.12
CA PHE A 22 -1.22 8.86 -5.75
C PHE A 22 -1.04 10.13 -6.59
N ILE A 23 -0.42 11.16 -6.04
CA ILE A 23 -0.22 12.43 -6.72
C ILE A 23 0.77 12.30 -7.88
N ALA A 24 1.85 11.54 -7.68
CA ALA A 24 2.91 11.42 -8.68
C ALA A 24 2.44 10.67 -9.94
N ILE A 25 1.69 9.59 -9.79
CA ILE A 25 1.44 8.61 -10.87
C ILE A 25 0.05 8.76 -11.49
N SER A 26 -0.92 9.34 -10.80
CA SER A 26 -2.29 9.48 -11.29
C SER A 26 -2.48 10.42 -12.49
N LYS A 27 -1.38 10.89 -13.11
CA LYS A 27 -1.40 11.71 -14.33
C LYS A 27 -1.78 10.93 -15.59
N LYS A 28 -1.49 9.61 -15.63
CA LYS A 28 -1.79 8.70 -16.74
C LYS A 28 -2.41 7.43 -16.21
N ILE A 29 -3.53 7.00 -16.79
CA ILE A 29 -4.25 5.79 -16.37
C ILE A 29 -3.39 4.54 -16.57
N GLU A 30 -2.66 4.42 -17.68
CA GLU A 30 -1.81 3.26 -17.95
C GLU A 30 -0.73 3.06 -16.87
N ALA A 31 -0.06 4.15 -16.46
CA ALA A 31 0.93 4.10 -15.40
C ALA A 31 0.31 3.79 -14.03
N ALA A 32 -0.88 4.30 -13.75
CA ALA A 32 -1.61 4.04 -12.52
C ALA A 32 -2.02 2.56 -12.39
N ILE A 33 -2.50 1.95 -13.47
CA ILE A 33 -2.87 0.52 -13.50
C ILE A 33 -1.62 -0.35 -13.35
N GLY A 34 -0.54 -0.06 -14.08
CA GLY A 34 0.72 -0.79 -13.99
C GLY A 34 1.31 -0.77 -12.58
N LEU A 35 1.32 0.41 -11.95
CA LEU A 35 1.75 0.53 -10.56
C LEU A 35 0.80 -0.18 -9.59
N GLY A 36 -0.51 -0.10 -9.83
CA GLY A 36 -1.51 -0.81 -9.02
C GLY A 36 -1.24 -2.31 -8.95
N ILE A 37 -0.96 -2.92 -10.09
CA ILE A 37 -0.60 -4.36 -10.18
C ILE A 37 0.70 -4.64 -9.42
N ALA A 38 1.73 -3.81 -9.61
CA ALA A 38 3.00 -3.97 -8.89
C ALA A 38 2.80 -3.89 -7.37
N VAL A 39 2.00 -2.95 -6.89
CA VAL A 39 1.71 -2.79 -5.45
C VAL A 39 0.91 -3.97 -4.91
N ILE A 40 -0.06 -4.54 -5.65
CA ILE A 40 -0.77 -5.76 -5.24
C ILE A 40 0.23 -6.91 -5.00
N VAL A 41 1.16 -7.11 -5.93
CA VAL A 41 2.18 -8.17 -5.82
C VAL A 41 3.08 -7.91 -4.61
N VAL A 42 3.56 -6.69 -4.45
CA VAL A 42 4.45 -6.33 -3.34
C VAL A 42 3.75 -6.50 -2.00
N ILE A 43 2.55 -5.96 -1.81
CA ILE A 43 1.81 -6.10 -0.53
C ILE A 43 1.48 -7.58 -0.27
N GLY A 44 1.05 -8.31 -1.30
CA GLY A 44 0.73 -9.74 -1.19
C GLY A 44 1.90 -10.60 -0.75
N ILE A 45 3.13 -10.19 -1.01
CA ILE A 45 4.36 -10.89 -0.58
C ILE A 45 4.87 -10.33 0.75
N THR A 46 4.91 -9.00 0.91
CA THR A 46 5.53 -8.35 2.07
C THR A 46 4.74 -8.53 3.36
N VAL A 47 3.40 -8.49 3.30
CA VAL A 47 2.57 -8.61 4.52
C VAL A 47 2.70 -10.00 5.16
N PRO A 48 2.58 -11.13 4.44
CA PRO A 48 2.84 -12.44 5.03
C PRO A 48 4.28 -12.65 5.48
N LEU A 49 5.24 -12.10 4.74
CA LEU A 49 6.67 -12.20 5.09
C LEU A 49 6.96 -11.42 6.38
N ASN A 50 6.41 -10.23 6.52
CA ASN A 50 6.51 -9.45 7.75
C ASN A 50 5.81 -10.15 8.93
N ASN A 51 4.69 -10.85 8.69
CA ASN A 51 4.02 -11.66 9.71
C ASN A 51 4.91 -12.80 10.20
N LEU A 52 5.57 -13.52 9.30
CA LEU A 52 6.52 -14.56 9.65
C LEU A 52 7.66 -14.00 10.53
N ILE A 53 8.27 -12.91 10.12
CA ILE A 53 9.38 -12.31 10.86
C ILE A 53 8.91 -11.77 12.21
N TYR A 54 7.74 -11.15 12.27
CA TYR A 54 7.15 -10.73 13.54
C TYR A 54 6.98 -11.92 14.48
N THR A 55 6.39 -13.01 14.01
CA THR A 55 6.08 -14.18 14.82
C THR A 55 7.33 -14.93 15.29
N TYR A 56 8.36 -15.04 14.44
CA TYR A 56 9.56 -15.85 14.74
C TYR A 56 10.73 -15.06 15.34
N VAL A 57 10.76 -13.74 15.16
CA VAL A 57 11.92 -12.92 15.55
C VAL A 57 11.56 -11.80 16.52
N LEU A 58 10.46 -11.08 16.27
CA LEU A 58 10.16 -9.85 17.01
C LEU A 58 9.25 -10.06 18.23
N LYS A 59 8.42 -11.10 18.22
CA LYS A 59 7.47 -11.36 19.30
C LYS A 59 8.20 -11.68 20.60
N GLU A 60 7.65 -11.24 21.74
CA GLU A 60 8.17 -11.60 23.06
C GLU A 60 8.30 -13.12 23.21
N GLY A 61 9.49 -13.57 23.61
CA GLY A 61 9.79 -14.99 23.73
C GLY A 61 10.17 -15.72 22.43
N ALA A 62 10.14 -15.04 21.27
CA ALA A 62 10.58 -15.65 20.01
C ALA A 62 12.06 -16.06 20.02
N LEU A 63 12.92 -15.32 20.76
CA LEU A 63 14.34 -15.61 20.94
C LEU A 63 14.65 -16.59 22.08
N SER A 64 13.65 -17.22 22.70
CA SER A 64 13.88 -18.19 23.80
C SER A 64 14.78 -19.35 23.37
N TRP A 65 14.80 -19.73 22.09
CA TRP A 65 15.70 -20.75 21.54
C TRP A 65 17.17 -20.31 21.43
N LEU A 66 17.44 -18.98 21.44
CA LEU A 66 18.82 -18.42 21.50
C LEU A 66 19.27 -18.07 22.90
N GLY A 67 18.46 -18.31 23.97
CA GLY A 67 18.85 -18.10 25.36
C GLY A 67 18.60 -16.69 25.91
N TYR A 68 17.89 -15.82 25.21
CA TYR A 68 17.53 -14.46 25.63
C TYR A 68 16.01 -14.25 25.70
N PRO A 69 15.32 -14.78 26.73
CA PRO A 69 13.85 -14.73 26.80
C PRO A 69 13.28 -13.35 27.16
N GLU A 70 14.08 -12.43 27.67
CA GLU A 70 13.61 -11.12 28.17
C GLU A 70 13.80 -9.95 27.19
N VAL A 71 14.35 -10.18 25.99
CA VAL A 71 14.62 -9.13 25.02
C VAL A 71 13.44 -9.01 24.05
N SER A 72 12.63 -7.97 24.19
CA SER A 72 11.63 -7.61 23.19
C SER A 72 12.26 -6.72 22.12
N LEU A 73 12.28 -7.19 20.88
CA LEU A 73 12.77 -6.45 19.71
C LEU A 73 11.67 -5.65 19.00
N GLU A 74 10.54 -5.42 19.66
CA GLU A 74 9.37 -4.77 19.09
C GLU A 74 9.67 -3.35 18.57
N PHE A 75 10.55 -2.60 19.26
CA PHE A 75 10.97 -1.27 18.82
C PHE A 75 11.76 -1.27 17.50
N VAL A 76 12.43 -2.40 17.18
CA VAL A 76 13.16 -2.58 15.91
C VAL A 76 12.22 -3.02 14.78
N GLY A 77 10.97 -3.34 15.09
CA GLY A 77 9.97 -3.84 14.15
C GLY A 77 9.79 -2.93 12.96
N LEU A 78 9.65 -1.63 13.18
CA LEU A 78 9.46 -0.65 12.10
C LEU A 78 10.62 -0.68 11.09
N ILE A 79 11.86 -0.70 11.57
CA ILE A 79 13.07 -0.74 10.73
C ILE A 79 13.14 -2.07 9.97
N SER A 80 12.81 -3.18 10.65
CA SER A 80 12.77 -4.51 10.03
C SER A 80 11.76 -4.58 8.90
N TYR A 81 10.53 -4.05 9.09
CA TYR A 81 9.50 -4.06 8.05
C TYR A 81 9.91 -3.23 6.84
N ILE A 82 10.49 -2.05 7.03
CA ILE A 82 11.01 -1.22 5.94
C ILE A 82 12.13 -1.95 5.19
N GLY A 83 13.05 -2.60 5.91
CA GLY A 83 14.13 -3.38 5.32
C GLY A 83 13.63 -4.54 4.46
N ILE A 84 12.61 -5.26 4.92
CA ILE A 84 11.99 -6.36 4.16
C ILE A 84 11.27 -5.84 2.92
N ILE A 85 10.50 -4.76 3.05
CA ILE A 85 9.83 -4.11 1.92
C ILE A 85 10.87 -3.70 0.88
N ALA A 86 11.97 -3.08 1.29
CA ALA A 86 13.05 -2.67 0.41
C ALA A 86 13.67 -3.87 -0.33
N ALA A 87 13.94 -4.97 0.37
CA ALA A 87 14.50 -6.17 -0.23
C ALA A 87 13.56 -6.80 -1.26
N VAL A 88 12.27 -6.92 -0.95
CA VAL A 88 11.27 -7.48 -1.88
C VAL A 88 11.11 -6.60 -3.11
N VAL A 89 11.05 -5.27 -2.94
CA VAL A 89 10.95 -4.34 -4.07
C VAL A 89 12.19 -4.39 -4.94
N GLN A 90 13.39 -4.51 -4.36
CA GLN A 90 14.63 -4.64 -5.11
C GLN A 90 14.65 -5.92 -5.96
N ILE A 91 14.18 -7.03 -5.41
CA ILE A 91 14.03 -8.28 -6.17
C ILE A 91 13.02 -8.11 -7.31
N LEU A 92 11.88 -7.46 -7.05
CA LEU A 92 10.87 -7.17 -8.06
C LEU A 92 11.42 -6.28 -9.17
N GLU A 93 12.22 -5.27 -8.82
CA GLU A 93 12.86 -4.37 -9.77
C GLU A 93 13.79 -5.12 -10.72
N MET A 94 14.66 -5.98 -10.19
CA MET A 94 15.54 -6.84 -11.00
C MET A 94 14.74 -7.80 -11.88
N PHE A 95 13.63 -8.32 -11.39
CA PHE A 95 12.76 -9.20 -12.16
C PHE A 95 12.08 -8.45 -13.32
N LEU A 96 11.52 -7.26 -13.06
CA LEU A 96 10.88 -6.43 -14.07
C LEU A 96 11.85 -5.96 -15.15
N ASP A 97 13.06 -5.56 -14.78
CA ASP A 97 14.10 -5.15 -15.72
C ASP A 97 14.44 -6.28 -16.71
N LYS A 98 14.52 -7.51 -16.21
CA LYS A 98 14.89 -8.68 -17.03
C LYS A 98 13.75 -9.22 -17.91
N TYR A 99 12.52 -9.29 -17.37
CA TYR A 99 11.41 -10.00 -18.02
C TYR A 99 10.39 -9.08 -18.69
N VAL A 100 10.20 -7.87 -18.19
CA VAL A 100 9.19 -6.92 -18.68
C VAL A 100 9.76 -5.51 -18.80
N PRO A 101 10.75 -5.29 -19.70
CA PRO A 101 11.43 -4.00 -19.84
C PRO A 101 10.50 -2.86 -20.25
N VAL A 102 9.38 -3.17 -20.93
CA VAL A 102 8.38 -2.16 -21.30
C VAL A 102 7.71 -1.56 -20.05
N LEU A 103 7.34 -2.41 -19.09
CA LEU A 103 6.75 -1.97 -17.83
C LEU A 103 7.79 -1.30 -16.93
N TYR A 104 9.01 -1.82 -16.92
CA TYR A 104 10.15 -1.21 -16.22
C TYR A 104 10.39 0.23 -16.69
N ASN A 105 10.46 0.46 -18.01
CA ASN A 105 10.64 1.80 -18.59
C ASN A 105 9.43 2.72 -18.35
N ALA A 106 8.21 2.18 -18.32
CA ALA A 106 7.00 2.95 -18.05
C ALA A 106 6.90 3.37 -16.56
N LEU A 107 7.29 2.48 -15.65
CA LEU A 107 7.32 2.75 -14.21
C LEU A 107 8.59 3.51 -13.77
N GLY A 108 9.72 3.25 -14.41
CA GLY A 108 10.99 3.97 -14.29
C GLY A 108 11.31 4.48 -12.87
N VAL A 109 11.32 5.79 -12.74
CA VAL A 109 11.62 6.52 -11.48
C VAL A 109 10.61 6.22 -10.36
N PHE A 110 9.45 5.62 -10.66
CA PHE A 110 8.40 5.35 -9.67
C PHE A 110 8.59 4.03 -8.92
N LEU A 111 9.46 3.13 -9.39
CA LEU A 111 9.76 1.88 -8.69
C LEU A 111 10.36 2.10 -7.29
N PRO A 112 11.36 2.97 -7.09
CA PRO A 112 11.84 3.30 -5.75
C PRO A 112 10.76 3.91 -4.85
N LEU A 113 9.76 4.56 -5.43
CA LEU A 113 8.63 5.13 -4.68
C LEU A 113 7.72 4.04 -4.08
N ILE A 114 7.75 2.82 -4.61
CA ILE A 114 7.04 1.67 -4.03
C ILE A 114 7.68 1.27 -2.70
N THR A 115 9.00 1.32 -2.61
CA THR A 115 9.75 0.95 -1.39
C THR A 115 9.38 1.81 -0.19
N VAL A 116 9.21 3.12 -0.40
CA VAL A 116 8.83 4.09 0.65
C VAL A 116 7.33 4.36 0.69
N ASN A 117 6.52 3.50 0.10
CA ASN A 117 5.08 3.67 0.05
C ASN A 117 4.45 3.43 1.43
N CYS A 118 3.86 4.48 1.99
CA CYS A 118 3.22 4.44 3.31
C CYS A 118 2.06 3.42 3.37
N ALA A 119 1.41 3.10 2.23
CA ALA A 119 0.35 2.11 2.20
C ALA A 119 0.88 0.70 2.48
N ILE A 120 2.03 0.34 1.93
CA ILE A 120 2.66 -0.97 2.13
C ILE A 120 3.14 -1.10 3.58
N LEU A 121 3.79 -0.06 4.09
CA LEU A 121 4.22 -0.01 5.49
C LEU A 121 3.02 -0.03 6.43
N GLY A 122 1.99 0.76 6.15
CA GLY A 122 0.75 0.80 6.92
C GLY A 122 0.05 -0.55 6.98
N ALA A 123 -0.05 -1.27 5.85
CA ALA A 123 -0.61 -2.61 5.81
C ALA A 123 0.17 -3.59 6.73
N SER A 124 1.51 -3.49 6.75
CA SER A 124 2.35 -4.30 7.63
C SER A 124 2.16 -3.95 9.10
N LEU A 125 2.04 -2.67 9.45
CA LEU A 125 1.79 -2.23 10.83
C LEU A 125 0.41 -2.64 11.33
N PHE A 126 -0.64 -2.45 10.54
CA PHE A 126 -2.00 -2.88 10.88
C PHE A 126 -2.13 -4.40 11.03
N MET A 127 -1.37 -5.16 10.26
CA MET A 127 -1.30 -6.62 10.41
C MET A 127 -0.79 -7.00 11.80
N VAL A 128 0.26 -6.33 12.29
CA VAL A 128 0.82 -6.56 13.62
C VAL A 128 -0.14 -6.09 14.71
N GLU A 129 -0.70 -4.87 14.59
CA GLU A 129 -1.66 -4.32 15.55
C GLU A 129 -2.89 -5.21 15.75
N LYS A 130 -3.39 -5.82 14.66
CA LYS A 130 -4.53 -6.74 14.69
C LYS A 130 -4.14 -8.17 15.06
N SER A 131 -2.86 -8.46 15.27
CA SER A 131 -2.34 -9.79 15.60
C SER A 131 -2.89 -10.90 14.68
N LEU A 132 -2.89 -10.64 13.36
CA LEU A 132 -3.47 -11.54 12.37
C LEU A 132 -2.69 -12.84 12.25
N ALA A 133 -3.38 -13.96 12.12
CA ALA A 133 -2.78 -15.24 11.78
C ALA A 133 -2.19 -15.20 10.36
N PHE A 134 -1.25 -16.10 10.04
CA PHE A 134 -0.57 -16.12 8.74
C PHE A 134 -1.56 -16.15 7.54
N GLY A 135 -2.57 -17.03 7.59
CA GLY A 135 -3.58 -17.12 6.52
C GLY A 135 -4.42 -15.84 6.39
N GLU A 136 -4.77 -15.21 7.51
CA GLU A 136 -5.48 -13.94 7.53
C GLU A 136 -4.62 -12.80 6.98
N SER A 137 -3.31 -12.82 7.25
CA SER A 137 -2.36 -11.83 6.72
C SER A 137 -2.25 -11.87 5.19
N VAL A 138 -2.28 -13.05 4.58
CA VAL A 138 -2.28 -13.20 3.12
C VAL A 138 -3.52 -12.57 2.52
N VAL A 139 -4.69 -12.91 3.04
CA VAL A 139 -5.96 -12.37 2.54
C VAL A 139 -6.05 -10.86 2.80
N TYR A 140 -5.58 -10.42 3.96
CA TYR A 140 -5.51 -9.00 4.30
C TYR A 140 -4.61 -8.24 3.33
N GLY A 141 -3.41 -8.72 3.05
CA GLY A 141 -2.47 -8.09 2.12
C GLY A 141 -3.02 -8.01 0.70
N LEU A 142 -3.61 -9.07 0.16
CA LEU A 142 -4.23 -9.05 -1.17
C LEU A 142 -5.43 -8.08 -1.23
N GLY A 143 -6.28 -8.08 -0.21
CA GLY A 143 -7.41 -7.15 -0.13
C GLY A 143 -6.98 -5.70 -0.07
N ALA A 144 -5.93 -5.40 0.71
CA ALA A 144 -5.34 -4.07 0.82
C ALA A 144 -4.76 -3.62 -0.53
N GLY A 145 -3.97 -4.46 -1.18
CA GLY A 145 -3.39 -4.16 -2.48
C GLY A 145 -4.43 -3.88 -3.57
N ILE A 146 -5.50 -4.68 -3.63
CA ILE A 146 -6.61 -4.47 -4.58
C ILE A 146 -7.35 -3.17 -4.28
N GLY A 147 -7.62 -2.86 -3.01
CA GLY A 147 -8.26 -1.61 -2.59
C GLY A 147 -7.45 -0.39 -3.01
N TRP A 148 -6.15 -0.43 -2.78
CA TRP A 148 -5.24 0.64 -3.18
C TRP A 148 -5.18 0.82 -4.71
N ALA A 149 -5.10 -0.29 -5.47
CA ALA A 149 -5.08 -0.26 -6.92
C ALA A 149 -6.38 0.32 -7.52
N LEU A 150 -7.53 -0.03 -6.95
CA LEU A 150 -8.81 0.56 -7.35
C LEU A 150 -8.86 2.07 -7.07
N ALA A 151 -8.40 2.49 -5.89
CA ALA A 151 -8.41 3.88 -5.51
C ALA A 151 -7.53 4.74 -6.45
N ILE A 152 -6.32 4.26 -6.81
CA ILE A 152 -5.45 5.00 -7.73
C ILE A 152 -6.01 5.03 -9.17
N ALA A 153 -6.64 3.95 -9.63
CA ALA A 153 -7.29 3.89 -10.94
C ALA A 153 -8.47 4.88 -11.01
N MET A 154 -9.29 4.95 -9.96
CA MET A 154 -10.38 5.92 -9.86
C MET A 154 -9.87 7.36 -9.87
N LEU A 155 -8.82 7.67 -9.09
CA LEU A 155 -8.22 9.00 -9.08
C LEU A 155 -7.65 9.37 -10.45
N ALA A 156 -6.96 8.45 -11.13
CA ALA A 156 -6.43 8.69 -12.47
C ALA A 156 -7.55 9.00 -13.47
N GLY A 157 -8.66 8.26 -13.43
CA GLY A 157 -9.84 8.52 -14.27
C GLY A 157 -10.48 9.89 -14.01
N ILE A 158 -10.61 10.28 -12.75
CA ILE A 158 -11.12 11.60 -12.37
C ILE A 158 -10.19 12.71 -12.88
N ARG A 159 -8.87 12.56 -12.68
CA ARG A 159 -7.89 13.55 -13.13
C ARG A 159 -7.85 13.70 -14.65
N GLU A 160 -8.06 12.63 -15.37
CA GLU A 160 -8.17 12.72 -16.85
C GLU A 160 -9.38 13.52 -17.28
N LYS A 161 -10.53 13.34 -16.63
CA LYS A 161 -11.73 14.16 -16.90
C LYS A 161 -11.54 15.63 -16.46
N LEU A 162 -10.86 15.88 -15.38
CA LEU A 162 -10.59 17.24 -14.89
C LEU A 162 -9.73 18.07 -15.85
N LYS A 163 -8.99 17.46 -16.76
CA LYS A 163 -8.24 18.20 -17.81
C LYS A 163 -9.14 18.97 -18.78
N TYR A 164 -10.39 18.55 -18.93
CA TYR A 164 -11.37 19.17 -19.81
C TYR A 164 -12.32 20.13 -19.07
N SER A 165 -12.12 20.35 -17.78
CA SER A 165 -12.94 21.21 -16.93
C SER A 165 -12.28 22.57 -16.72
N ASP A 166 -13.07 23.65 -16.69
CA ASP A 166 -12.62 24.99 -16.32
C ASP A 166 -12.33 25.05 -14.84
N ILE A 167 -11.06 24.97 -14.49
CA ILE A 167 -10.58 25.05 -13.11
C ILE A 167 -9.90 26.40 -12.93
N PRO A 168 -10.20 27.16 -11.85
CA PRO A 168 -9.51 28.41 -11.52
C PRO A 168 -7.99 28.20 -11.45
N GLU A 169 -7.22 29.14 -12.00
CA GLU A 169 -5.75 29.03 -12.11
C GLU A 169 -5.05 28.71 -10.78
N GLY A 170 -5.56 29.22 -9.66
CA GLY A 170 -4.99 28.97 -8.33
C GLY A 170 -5.18 27.55 -7.79
N LEU A 171 -6.12 26.78 -8.36
CA LEU A 171 -6.43 25.39 -7.96
C LEU A 171 -5.91 24.35 -8.98
N GLN A 172 -5.42 24.80 -10.14
CA GLN A 172 -4.92 23.88 -11.16
C GLN A 172 -3.73 23.04 -10.64
N GLY A 173 -3.71 21.78 -11.00
CA GLY A 173 -2.63 20.85 -10.67
C GLY A 173 -2.78 20.16 -9.32
N LEU A 174 -1.97 20.53 -8.34
CA LEU A 174 -1.95 19.86 -7.03
C LEU A 174 -3.19 20.16 -6.19
N GLY A 175 -3.68 21.40 -6.19
CA GLY A 175 -4.81 21.81 -5.37
C GLY A 175 -6.08 20.98 -5.64
N ILE A 176 -6.49 20.89 -6.89
CA ILE A 176 -7.67 20.12 -7.27
C ILE A 176 -7.47 18.62 -7.00
N THR A 177 -6.24 18.11 -7.11
CA THR A 177 -5.93 16.72 -6.80
C THR A 177 -6.13 16.42 -5.31
N PHE A 178 -5.67 17.30 -4.41
CA PHE A 178 -5.89 17.14 -2.98
C PHE A 178 -7.37 17.17 -2.60
N ILE A 179 -8.13 18.11 -3.19
CA ILE A 179 -9.57 18.18 -2.98
C ILE A 179 -10.26 16.91 -3.44
N THR A 180 -9.88 16.40 -4.62
CA THR A 180 -10.45 15.16 -5.18
C THR A 180 -10.15 13.95 -4.30
N VAL A 181 -8.90 13.81 -3.80
CA VAL A 181 -8.54 12.73 -2.89
C VAL A 181 -9.31 12.83 -1.58
N GLY A 182 -9.46 14.04 -1.04
CA GLY A 182 -10.27 14.27 0.16
C GLY A 182 -11.74 13.86 -0.03
N LEU A 183 -12.36 14.25 -1.15
CA LEU A 183 -13.73 13.85 -1.48
C LEU A 183 -13.85 12.33 -1.70
N MET A 184 -12.87 11.70 -2.35
CA MET A 184 -12.83 10.24 -2.50
C MET A 184 -12.74 9.54 -1.12
N SER A 185 -11.92 10.07 -0.21
CA SER A 185 -11.80 9.54 1.15
C SER A 185 -13.15 9.59 1.89
N PHE A 186 -13.90 10.69 1.80
CA PHE A 186 -15.27 10.79 2.34
C PHE A 186 -16.22 9.79 1.68
N GLY A 187 -16.13 9.60 0.36
CA GLY A 187 -16.91 8.60 -0.35
C GLY A 187 -16.67 7.18 0.15
N PHE A 188 -15.42 6.80 0.35
CA PHE A 188 -15.07 5.50 0.91
C PHE A 188 -15.46 5.35 2.38
N MET A 189 -15.41 6.44 3.16
CA MET A 189 -15.83 6.44 4.57
C MET A 189 -17.32 6.09 4.73
N SER A 190 -18.17 6.49 3.79
CA SER A 190 -19.60 6.16 3.82
C SER A 190 -19.85 4.66 3.76
N PHE A 191 -18.99 3.89 3.05
CA PHE A 191 -19.05 2.43 3.03
C PHE A 191 -18.55 1.79 4.33
N GLY A 192 -17.63 2.43 5.04
CA GLY A 192 -17.14 1.97 6.35
C GLY A 192 -18.14 2.09 7.48
N GLY A 193 -19.12 2.99 7.35
CA GLY A 193 -20.18 3.22 8.34
C GLY A 193 -21.38 2.27 8.21
N ILE A 194 -21.48 1.49 7.15
CA ILE A 194 -22.55 0.50 6.97
C ILE A 194 -22.15 -0.78 7.69
N SER A 195 -22.51 -0.87 8.97
CA SER A 195 -22.45 -2.13 9.71
C SER A 195 -23.64 -2.99 9.30
N LEU A 196 -23.46 -3.90 8.36
CA LEU A 196 -24.40 -4.97 8.02
C LEU A 196 -24.20 -6.17 8.94
#